data_266702b4a4923a4639ffe26b95a48600
#
_entry.id   266702b4a4923a4639ffe26b95a48600
#
_cell.length_a   1.000
_cell.length_b   1.000
_cell.length_c   1.000
_cell.angle_alpha   90.00
_cell.angle_beta   90.00
_cell.angle_gamma   90.00
#
_symmetry.space_group_name_H-M   'P 1'
#
loop_
_entity.id
_entity.type
_entity.pdbx_description
1 polymer ?
#
loop_
_entity_poly.entity_id
_entity_poly.type
_entity_poly.pdbx_seq_one_letter_code
_entity_poly.pdbx_strand_id
1 'polypeptide(L)'
;MIPLKDENETNNKSYVRLVILIICTLVFFSQILSSENNYWIYFFGFKPLSLFQNVTYPSFPGYLTLITSLFLHGGWMHFLGNMLYLWIFADNVEDKLGIKRFIFFYLLSGIFASLTQAFFNFNSEVPMIGASGSIAGVLGAYLYFFPKAKVLVLIPFFIFFTVRVSAYILLIFWFLYQFLNLSNVDSSVAWLAHIGGFIFGYLFAVFSGSNNTKKKGKTILLDKNEKGPWD
;
A
#
# COMPACT_ATOMS: atom_id res chain seq x y z
N MET A 1 1.38 -17.06 6.54
CA MET A 1 2.67 -16.87 5.84
C MET A 1 3.14 -15.45 6.10
N ILE A 2 4.34 -15.28 6.65
CA ILE A 2 4.93 -13.98 6.96
C ILE A 2 6.08 -13.74 5.97
N PRO A 3 6.01 -12.72 5.10
CA PRO A 3 7.12 -12.40 4.21
C PRO A 3 8.31 -11.89 5.02
N LEU A 4 9.52 -12.33 4.68
CA LEU A 4 10.76 -11.92 5.33
C LEU A 4 11.63 -11.07 4.41
N LYS A 5 11.68 -11.42 3.13
CA LYS A 5 12.50 -10.74 2.13
C LYS A 5 12.02 -11.12 0.73
N ASP A 6 12.01 -10.19 -0.22
CA ASP A 6 11.98 -10.53 -1.63
C ASP A 6 13.40 -10.69 -2.19
N GLU A 7 13.53 -11.42 -3.27
CA GLU A 7 14.81 -11.68 -3.96
C GLU A 7 14.94 -10.82 -5.23
N ASN A 8 14.13 -9.77 -5.36
CA ASN A 8 14.09 -8.91 -6.51
C ASN A 8 14.97 -7.67 -6.26
N GLU A 9 16.11 -7.58 -6.93
CA GLU A 9 17.05 -6.48 -6.75
C GLU A 9 16.51 -5.16 -7.32
N THR A 10 16.75 -4.06 -6.61
CA THR A 10 16.45 -2.70 -7.07
C THR A 10 17.66 -2.06 -7.70
N ASN A 11 17.45 -1.24 -8.74
CA ASN A 11 18.54 -0.49 -9.39
C ASN A 11 18.84 0.84 -8.69
N ASN A 12 17.85 1.41 -8.02
CA ASN A 12 17.95 2.71 -7.36
C ASN A 12 17.62 2.61 -5.86
N LYS A 13 18.13 3.57 -5.10
CA LYS A 13 17.79 3.69 -3.68
C LYS A 13 16.33 4.16 -3.51
N SER A 14 15.61 3.51 -2.63
CA SER A 14 14.21 3.79 -2.31
C SER A 14 14.12 4.81 -1.16
N TYR A 15 14.11 6.09 -1.51
CA TYR A 15 14.06 7.18 -0.53
C TYR A 15 12.66 7.43 0.02
N VAL A 16 11.62 7.33 -0.82
CA VAL A 16 10.24 7.62 -0.40
C VAL A 16 9.76 6.56 0.57
N ARG A 17 10.05 5.27 0.30
CA ARG A 17 9.80 4.19 1.26
C ARG A 17 10.38 4.51 2.63
N LEU A 18 11.67 4.91 2.67
CA LEU A 18 12.33 5.25 3.93
C LEU A 18 11.67 6.45 4.63
N VAL A 19 11.30 7.49 3.90
CA VAL A 19 10.60 8.65 4.46
C VAL A 19 9.25 8.24 5.04
N ILE A 20 8.47 7.42 4.36
CA ILE A 20 7.18 6.93 4.86
C ILE A 20 7.39 6.11 6.15
N LEU A 21 8.36 5.20 6.17
CA LEU A 21 8.72 4.42 7.36
C LEU A 21 9.07 5.32 8.55
N ILE A 22 9.88 6.36 8.32
CA ILE A 22 10.26 7.32 9.36
C ILE A 22 9.03 8.08 9.86
N ILE A 23 8.20 8.61 8.96
CA ILE A 23 6.98 9.34 9.34
C ILE A 23 6.04 8.44 10.17
N CYS A 24 5.75 7.23 9.70
CA CYS A 24 4.91 6.27 10.45
C CYS A 24 5.50 5.95 11.83
N THR A 25 6.81 5.79 11.90
CA THR A 25 7.52 5.52 13.16
C THR A 25 7.40 6.69 14.13
N LEU A 26 7.70 7.92 13.67
CA LEU A 26 7.59 9.12 14.50
C LEU A 26 6.16 9.36 14.99
N VAL A 27 5.17 9.21 14.10
CA VAL A 27 3.75 9.36 14.45
C VAL A 27 3.33 8.29 15.46
N PHE A 28 3.72 7.02 15.25
CA PHE A 28 3.38 5.93 16.16
C PHE A 28 3.99 6.13 17.55
N PHE A 29 5.28 6.53 17.63
CA PHE A 29 5.89 6.84 18.92
C PHE A 29 5.22 8.05 19.60
N SER A 30 4.83 9.08 18.83
CA SER A 30 4.06 10.19 19.38
C SER A 30 2.71 9.74 19.94
N GLN A 31 2.03 8.79 19.27
CA GLN A 31 0.77 8.21 19.76
C GLN A 31 0.96 7.46 21.09
N ILE A 32 1.96 6.58 21.20
CA ILE A 32 2.17 5.75 22.41
C ILE A 32 2.75 6.53 23.59
N LEU A 33 3.51 7.60 23.33
CA LEU A 33 4.05 8.47 24.38
C LEU A 33 3.01 9.48 24.89
N SER A 34 1.97 9.74 24.10
CA SER A 34 0.85 10.55 24.54
C SER A 34 -0.02 9.77 25.52
N SER A 35 -0.39 10.39 26.65
CA SER A 35 -1.36 9.81 27.58
C SER A 35 -2.75 9.61 26.95
N GLU A 36 -2.98 10.19 25.77
CA GLU A 36 -4.26 10.24 25.06
C GLU A 36 -4.18 9.58 23.68
N ASN A 37 -3.69 8.33 23.61
CA ASN A 37 -3.57 7.62 22.33
C ASN A 37 -4.90 7.57 21.54
N ASN A 38 -6.02 7.39 22.24
CA ASN A 38 -7.35 7.42 21.62
C ASN A 38 -7.68 8.77 20.97
N TYR A 39 -7.20 9.88 21.52
CA TYR A 39 -7.40 11.21 20.94
C TYR A 39 -6.79 11.31 19.54
N TRP A 40 -5.54 10.82 19.34
CA TRP A 40 -4.89 10.80 18.03
C TRP A 40 -5.71 10.07 17.00
N ILE A 41 -6.23 8.89 17.35
CA ILE A 41 -7.03 8.05 16.47
C ILE A 41 -8.37 8.73 16.14
N TYR A 42 -9.05 9.27 17.14
CA TYR A 42 -10.33 9.94 16.92
C TYR A 42 -10.20 11.27 16.16
N PHE A 43 -9.13 12.03 16.38
CA PHE A 43 -8.92 13.34 15.77
C PHE A 43 -8.40 13.26 14.33
N PHE A 44 -7.43 12.41 14.06
CA PHE A 44 -6.75 12.30 12.77
C PHE A 44 -7.14 11.08 11.95
N GLY A 45 -7.86 10.11 12.53
CA GLY A 45 -8.39 8.93 11.82
C GLY A 45 -9.55 9.30 10.91
N PHE A 46 -9.64 8.63 9.77
CA PHE A 46 -10.68 8.86 8.79
C PHE A 46 -11.99 8.16 9.22
N LYS A 47 -13.07 8.92 9.33
CA LYS A 47 -14.41 8.42 9.62
C LYS A 47 -15.27 8.51 8.38
N PRO A 48 -15.80 7.39 7.84
CA PRO A 48 -16.66 7.41 6.65
C PRO A 48 -17.80 8.43 6.73
N LEU A 49 -18.48 8.50 7.86
CA LEU A 49 -19.59 9.43 8.08
C LEU A 49 -19.22 10.88 7.79
N SER A 50 -17.97 11.30 8.09
CA SER A 50 -17.51 12.68 7.91
C SER A 50 -17.47 13.17 6.46
N LEU A 51 -17.55 12.26 5.47
CA LEU A 51 -17.64 12.64 4.06
C LEU A 51 -19.09 12.81 3.56
N PHE A 52 -20.04 12.13 4.18
CA PHE A 52 -21.41 12.03 3.66
C PHE A 52 -22.42 12.84 4.47
N GLN A 53 -22.06 13.24 5.67
CA GLN A 53 -22.90 14.05 6.55
C GLN A 53 -22.11 15.26 7.05
N ASN A 54 -22.78 16.40 7.15
CA ASN A 54 -22.23 17.64 7.73
C ASN A 54 -22.13 17.51 9.27
N VAL A 55 -21.44 16.48 9.76
CA VAL A 55 -21.20 16.29 11.18
C VAL A 55 -19.96 17.08 11.54
N THR A 56 -20.14 18.16 12.27
CA THR A 56 -19.04 18.94 12.87
C THR A 56 -18.50 18.16 14.06
N TYR A 57 -17.58 17.25 13.81
CA TYR A 57 -16.73 16.77 14.91
C TYR A 57 -15.83 17.93 15.34
N PRO A 58 -15.53 18.10 16.63
CA PRO A 58 -14.40 18.92 17.07
C PRO A 58 -13.13 18.21 16.65
N SER A 59 -12.79 18.23 15.36
CA SER A 59 -11.82 17.34 14.73
C SER A 59 -11.25 18.00 13.50
N PHE A 60 -10.16 17.47 13.04
CA PHE A 60 -9.53 17.80 11.78
C PHE A 60 -10.53 17.64 10.62
N PRO A 61 -10.49 18.49 9.59
CA PRO A 61 -11.41 18.37 8.46
C PRO A 61 -11.44 16.98 7.85
N GLY A 62 -12.64 16.40 7.66
CA GLY A 62 -12.82 14.98 7.25
C GLY A 62 -12.07 14.61 5.97
N TYR A 63 -11.97 15.52 4.98
CA TYR A 63 -11.22 15.26 3.74
C TYR A 63 -9.69 15.21 3.98
N LEU A 64 -9.15 15.89 4.99
CA LEU A 64 -7.73 15.81 5.34
C LEU A 64 -7.41 14.51 6.09
N THR A 65 -8.40 13.95 6.80
CA THR A 65 -8.21 12.68 7.50
C THR A 65 -8.02 11.50 6.56
N LEU A 66 -8.41 11.62 5.28
CA LEU A 66 -8.05 10.65 4.24
C LEU A 66 -6.52 10.47 4.08
N ILE A 67 -5.76 11.52 4.41
CA ILE A 67 -4.29 11.49 4.33
C ILE A 67 -3.67 11.21 5.69
N THR A 68 -4.11 11.92 6.75
CA THR A 68 -3.50 11.76 8.07
C THR A 68 -3.69 10.35 8.64
N SER A 69 -4.84 9.73 8.39
CA SER A 69 -5.13 8.37 8.82
C SER A 69 -4.14 7.32 8.30
N LEU A 70 -3.50 7.56 7.16
CA LEU A 70 -2.54 6.62 6.54
C LEU A 70 -1.26 6.44 7.39
N PHE A 71 -1.00 7.34 8.33
CA PHE A 71 0.22 7.33 9.16
C PHE A 71 -0.03 6.91 10.60
N LEU A 72 -1.29 6.76 11.00
CA LEU A 72 -1.68 6.33 12.34
C LEU A 72 -1.71 4.81 12.47
N HIS A 73 -1.46 4.30 13.66
CA HIS A 73 -1.52 2.85 13.92
C HIS A 73 -2.19 2.55 15.27
N GLY A 74 -3.02 1.50 15.29
CA GLY A 74 -3.82 1.11 16.45
C GLY A 74 -3.10 0.25 17.50
N GLY A 75 -1.80 -0.06 17.28
CA GLY A 75 -0.99 -0.87 18.20
C GLY A 75 0.22 -1.51 17.51
N TRP A 76 1.06 -2.16 18.30
CA TRP A 76 2.36 -2.70 17.85
C TRP A 76 2.24 -3.68 16.69
N MET A 77 1.31 -4.63 16.75
CA MET A 77 1.17 -5.64 15.68
C MET A 77 0.72 -5.01 14.37
N HIS A 78 -0.17 -4.00 14.44
CA HIS A 78 -0.63 -3.24 13.27
C HIS A 78 0.54 -2.43 12.68
N PHE A 79 1.30 -1.71 13.53
CA PHE A 79 2.47 -0.95 13.09
C PHE A 79 3.55 -1.83 12.47
N LEU A 80 4.00 -2.86 13.18
CA LEU A 80 5.07 -3.74 12.72
C LEU A 80 4.69 -4.49 11.44
N GLY A 81 3.45 -4.95 11.33
CA GLY A 81 2.94 -5.58 10.13
C GLY A 81 3.00 -4.64 8.92
N ASN A 82 2.52 -3.40 9.06
CA ASN A 82 2.58 -2.40 8.00
C ASN A 82 4.03 -2.08 7.61
N MET A 83 4.91 -1.84 8.57
CA MET A 83 6.32 -1.53 8.29
C MET A 83 7.04 -2.68 7.59
N LEU A 84 6.76 -3.91 7.97
CA LEU A 84 7.33 -5.10 7.35
C LEU A 84 6.94 -5.22 5.86
N TYR A 85 5.64 -5.11 5.56
CA TYR A 85 5.16 -5.20 4.18
C TYR A 85 5.64 -4.02 3.33
N LEU A 86 5.64 -2.81 3.88
CA LEU A 86 6.18 -1.63 3.22
C LEU A 86 7.67 -1.78 2.93
N TRP A 87 8.44 -2.32 3.91
CA TRP A 87 9.87 -2.55 3.76
C TRP A 87 10.21 -3.52 2.64
N ILE A 88 9.43 -4.62 2.51
CA ILE A 88 9.74 -5.70 1.58
C ILE A 88 9.31 -5.38 0.14
N PHE A 89 8.17 -4.71 -0.06
CA PHE A 89 7.57 -4.61 -1.39
C PHE A 89 7.63 -3.20 -2.01
N ALA A 90 7.79 -2.15 -1.19
CA ALA A 90 7.67 -0.80 -1.71
C ALA A 90 8.88 -0.32 -2.49
N ASP A 91 10.09 -0.79 -2.19
CA ASP A 91 11.31 -0.37 -2.89
C ASP A 91 11.30 -0.72 -4.36
N ASN A 92 10.88 -1.92 -4.69
CA ASN A 92 10.78 -2.39 -6.06
C ASN A 92 9.73 -1.59 -6.86
N VAL A 93 8.60 -1.26 -6.23
CA VAL A 93 7.56 -0.45 -6.86
C VAL A 93 8.01 1.00 -7.01
N GLU A 94 8.72 1.55 -6.01
CA GLU A 94 9.31 2.89 -6.09
C GLU A 94 10.37 2.97 -7.19
N ASP A 95 11.26 1.97 -7.28
CA ASP A 95 12.28 1.88 -8.34
C ASP A 95 11.64 1.86 -9.73
N LYS A 96 10.53 1.12 -9.88
CA LYS A 96 9.82 1.00 -11.15
C LYS A 96 9.07 2.27 -11.56
N LEU A 97 8.44 2.96 -10.60
CA LEU A 97 7.63 4.16 -10.86
C LEU A 97 8.46 5.44 -10.84
N GLY A 98 9.56 5.47 -10.09
CA GLY A 98 10.34 6.64 -9.74
C GLY A 98 9.67 7.49 -8.65
N ILE A 99 10.47 8.31 -7.97
CA ILE A 99 10.12 9.04 -6.75
C ILE A 99 8.76 9.76 -6.84
N LYS A 100 8.60 10.66 -7.82
CA LYS A 100 7.40 11.51 -7.91
C LYS A 100 6.12 10.69 -8.11
N ARG A 101 6.16 9.70 -9.01
CA ARG A 101 5.01 8.87 -9.30
C ARG A 101 4.68 7.95 -8.14
N PHE A 102 5.69 7.46 -7.42
CA PHE A 102 5.47 6.61 -6.26
C PHE A 102 4.79 7.36 -5.11
N ILE A 103 5.16 8.63 -4.84
CA ILE A 103 4.46 9.46 -3.85
C ILE A 103 2.97 9.59 -4.19
N PHE A 104 2.64 10.00 -5.42
CA PHE A 104 1.24 10.11 -5.85
C PHE A 104 0.51 8.77 -5.77
N PHE A 105 1.14 7.73 -6.27
CA PHE A 105 0.61 6.38 -6.26
C PHE A 105 0.28 5.91 -4.83
N TYR A 106 1.20 6.07 -3.89
CA TYR A 106 1.02 5.65 -2.50
C TYR A 106 -0.15 6.38 -1.83
N LEU A 107 -0.20 7.71 -1.96
CA LEU A 107 -1.28 8.52 -1.39
C LEU A 107 -2.62 8.21 -2.05
N LEU A 108 -2.68 8.14 -3.37
CA LEU A 108 -3.92 7.82 -4.09
C LEU A 108 -4.43 6.41 -3.78
N SER A 109 -3.52 5.43 -3.63
CA SER A 109 -3.89 4.07 -3.21
C SER A 109 -4.58 4.07 -1.84
N GLY A 110 -4.05 4.82 -0.88
CA GLY A 110 -4.63 4.94 0.46
C GLY A 110 -5.97 5.67 0.45
N ILE A 111 -6.08 6.77 -0.30
CA ILE A 111 -7.33 7.51 -0.46
C ILE A 111 -8.39 6.60 -1.11
N PHE A 112 -8.06 5.93 -2.21
CA PHE A 112 -9.00 5.04 -2.90
C PHE A 112 -9.42 3.86 -2.02
N ALA A 113 -8.50 3.29 -1.26
CA ALA A 113 -8.79 2.27 -0.25
C ALA A 113 -9.80 2.77 0.79
N SER A 114 -9.55 3.94 1.37
CA SER A 114 -10.44 4.56 2.35
C SER A 114 -11.83 4.87 1.78
N LEU A 115 -11.89 5.40 0.55
CA LEU A 115 -13.15 5.65 -0.14
C LEU A 115 -13.92 4.38 -0.46
N THR A 116 -13.22 3.29 -0.82
CA THR A 116 -13.86 1.98 -1.04
C THR A 116 -14.55 1.49 0.24
N GLN A 117 -13.87 1.54 1.37
CA GLN A 117 -14.47 1.16 2.66
C GLN A 117 -15.63 2.09 3.03
N ALA A 118 -15.46 3.39 2.83
CA ALA A 118 -16.49 4.39 3.14
C ALA A 118 -17.76 4.21 2.31
N PHE A 119 -17.63 3.82 1.04
CA PHE A 119 -18.77 3.58 0.17
C PHE A 119 -19.68 2.46 0.68
N PHE A 120 -19.12 1.41 1.23
CA PHE A 120 -19.89 0.29 1.80
C PHE A 120 -20.28 0.49 3.26
N ASN A 121 -19.65 1.44 3.97
CA ASN A 121 -19.87 1.72 5.39
C ASN A 121 -20.05 3.22 5.66
N PHE A 122 -20.84 3.90 4.83
CA PHE A 122 -20.97 5.36 4.80
C PHE A 122 -21.47 5.98 6.12
N ASN A 123 -22.18 5.22 6.95
CA ASN A 123 -22.66 5.65 8.27
C ASN A 123 -21.69 5.36 9.42
N SER A 124 -20.49 4.83 9.14
CA SER A 124 -19.56 4.44 10.20
C SER A 124 -18.88 5.66 10.81
N GLU A 125 -18.92 5.73 12.15
CA GLU A 125 -18.17 6.68 12.98
C GLU A 125 -16.83 6.09 13.46
N VAL A 126 -16.58 4.83 13.19
CA VAL A 126 -15.36 4.14 13.59
C VAL A 126 -14.18 4.70 12.78
N PRO A 127 -13.15 5.26 13.45
CA PRO A 127 -12.00 5.79 12.74
C PRO A 127 -11.23 4.70 12.01
N MET A 128 -11.02 4.88 10.73
CA MET A 128 -10.10 4.08 9.93
C MET A 128 -8.70 4.66 10.04
N ILE A 129 -7.71 3.81 10.26
CA ILE A 129 -6.30 4.18 10.42
C ILE A 129 -5.39 3.11 9.83
N GLY A 130 -4.21 3.51 9.43
CA GLY A 130 -3.13 2.61 9.00
C GLY A 130 -2.69 2.81 7.56
N ALA A 131 -1.43 2.54 7.32
CA ALA A 131 -0.81 2.55 6.00
C ALA A 131 -1.32 1.41 5.08
N SER A 132 -2.08 0.47 5.63
CA SER A 132 -2.39 -0.83 5.00
C SER A 132 -3.15 -0.71 3.68
N GLY A 133 -4.01 0.30 3.51
CA GLY A 133 -4.69 0.57 2.24
C GLY A 133 -3.73 0.97 1.12
N SER A 134 -2.76 1.85 1.43
CA SER A 134 -1.68 2.21 0.50
C SER A 134 -0.76 1.03 0.22
N ILE A 135 -0.43 0.25 1.24
CA ILE A 135 0.40 -0.96 1.12
C ILE A 135 -0.31 -2.00 0.25
N ALA A 136 -1.62 -2.19 0.41
CA ALA A 136 -2.41 -3.04 -0.48
C ALA A 136 -2.26 -2.62 -1.95
N GLY A 137 -2.25 -1.31 -2.22
CA GLY A 137 -1.93 -0.77 -3.55
C GLY A 137 -0.52 -1.13 -4.00
N VAL A 138 0.47 -1.02 -3.12
CA VAL A 138 1.85 -1.46 -3.42
C VAL A 138 1.88 -2.94 -3.78
N LEU A 139 1.18 -3.81 -3.04
CA LEU A 139 1.10 -5.25 -3.32
C LEU A 139 0.44 -5.53 -4.67
N GLY A 140 -0.63 -4.81 -5.02
CA GLY A 140 -1.29 -4.90 -6.33
C GLY A 140 -0.35 -4.51 -7.48
N ALA A 141 0.39 -3.41 -7.33
CA ALA A 141 1.39 -2.98 -8.32
C ALA A 141 2.57 -3.95 -8.40
N TYR A 142 3.05 -4.46 -7.26
CA TYR A 142 4.11 -5.47 -7.21
C TYR A 142 3.71 -6.74 -7.95
N LEU A 143 2.48 -7.20 -7.77
CA LEU A 143 1.94 -8.37 -8.48
C LEU A 143 2.01 -8.19 -10.01
N TYR A 144 1.69 -7.00 -10.50
CA TYR A 144 1.75 -6.71 -11.94
C TYR A 144 3.19 -6.64 -12.46
N PHE A 145 4.07 -5.91 -11.76
CA PHE A 145 5.43 -5.69 -12.24
C PHE A 145 6.35 -6.89 -12.05
N PHE A 146 6.17 -7.66 -10.97
CA PHE A 146 7.10 -8.69 -10.53
C PHE A 146 6.42 -10.03 -10.15
N PRO A 147 5.50 -10.59 -10.96
CA PRO A 147 4.71 -11.78 -10.58
C PRO A 147 5.56 -13.02 -10.30
N LYS A 148 6.73 -13.12 -10.94
CA LYS A 148 7.64 -14.27 -10.84
C LYS A 148 8.75 -14.09 -9.81
N ALA A 149 8.89 -12.90 -9.20
CA ALA A 149 9.86 -12.64 -8.15
C ALA A 149 9.68 -13.63 -7.00
N LYS A 150 10.79 -14.09 -6.42
CA LYS A 150 10.75 -14.99 -5.27
C LYS A 150 10.71 -14.20 -3.98
N VAL A 151 9.82 -14.60 -3.08
CA VAL A 151 9.69 -14.04 -1.75
C VAL A 151 9.96 -15.15 -0.75
N LEU A 152 10.92 -14.91 0.15
CA LEU A 152 11.17 -15.78 1.29
C LEU A 152 10.08 -15.54 2.32
N VAL A 153 9.33 -16.58 2.64
CA VAL A 153 8.23 -16.52 3.62
C VAL A 153 8.48 -17.47 4.77
N LEU A 154 8.14 -17.02 5.97
CA LEU A 154 8.08 -17.85 7.17
C LEU A 154 6.69 -18.46 7.29
N ILE A 155 6.64 -19.78 7.46
CA ILE A 155 5.41 -20.50 7.78
C ILE A 155 5.46 -20.87 9.26
N PRO A 156 4.70 -20.17 10.13
CA PRO A 156 4.61 -20.47 11.54
C PRO A 156 3.60 -21.62 11.73
N PHE A 157 4.06 -22.83 11.58
CA PHE A 157 3.31 -24.03 11.90
C PHE A 157 4.02 -24.73 13.07
N PHE A 158 3.83 -26.01 13.33
CA PHE A 158 4.47 -26.68 14.47
C PHE A 158 6.00 -26.49 14.56
N ILE A 159 6.67 -26.32 13.41
CA ILE A 159 8.08 -25.97 13.30
C ILE A 159 8.18 -24.73 12.37
N PHE A 160 8.93 -23.72 12.80
CA PHE A 160 9.19 -22.55 11.94
C PHE A 160 10.11 -22.95 10.78
N PHE A 161 9.63 -22.89 9.58
CA PHE A 161 10.43 -23.10 8.38
C PHE A 161 10.19 -22.01 7.34
N THR A 162 11.19 -21.77 6.51
CA THR A 162 11.13 -20.77 5.46
C THR A 162 11.03 -21.44 4.10
N VAL A 163 10.19 -20.85 3.22
CA VAL A 163 10.01 -21.33 1.85
C VAL A 163 10.10 -20.15 0.90
N ARG A 164 10.63 -20.37 -0.30
CA ARG A 164 10.61 -19.41 -1.40
C ARG A 164 9.39 -19.62 -2.26
N VAL A 165 8.47 -18.68 -2.24
CA VAL A 165 7.26 -18.70 -3.08
C VAL A 165 7.31 -17.58 -4.11
N SER A 166 6.66 -17.76 -5.25
CA SER A 166 6.52 -16.66 -6.20
C SER A 166 5.57 -15.60 -5.64
N ALA A 167 5.86 -14.34 -5.94
CA ALA A 167 5.01 -13.21 -5.54
C ALA A 167 3.56 -13.42 -5.98
N TYR A 168 3.33 -13.97 -7.18
CA TYR A 168 2.01 -14.31 -7.68
C TYR A 168 1.22 -15.18 -6.68
N ILE A 169 1.81 -16.28 -6.20
CA ILE A 169 1.13 -17.18 -5.25
C ILE A 169 0.87 -16.46 -3.92
N LEU A 170 1.90 -15.81 -3.38
CA LEU A 170 1.79 -15.13 -2.08
C LEU A 170 0.72 -14.02 -2.10
N LEU A 171 0.75 -13.17 -3.13
CA LEU A 171 -0.09 -11.97 -3.18
C LEU A 171 -1.53 -12.28 -3.60
N ILE A 172 -1.75 -13.28 -4.48
CA ILE A 172 -3.11 -13.77 -4.76
C ILE A 172 -3.71 -14.41 -3.52
N PHE A 173 -2.95 -15.24 -2.80
CA PHE A 173 -3.43 -15.83 -1.54
C PHE A 173 -3.76 -14.74 -0.51
N TRP A 174 -2.89 -13.73 -0.37
CA TRP A 174 -3.13 -12.58 0.51
C TRP A 174 -4.40 -11.82 0.11
N PHE A 175 -4.60 -11.58 -1.18
CA PHE A 175 -5.76 -10.88 -1.72
C PHE A 175 -7.06 -11.67 -1.48
N LEU A 176 -7.08 -12.96 -1.78
CA LEU A 176 -8.24 -13.82 -1.53
C LEU A 176 -8.58 -13.92 -0.04
N TYR A 177 -7.58 -13.90 0.84
CA TYR A 177 -7.78 -13.88 2.28
C TYR A 177 -8.60 -12.66 2.75
N GLN A 178 -8.51 -11.50 2.06
CA GLN A 178 -9.32 -10.33 2.38
C GLN A 178 -10.82 -10.61 2.20
N PHE A 179 -11.20 -11.31 1.13
CA PHE A 179 -12.61 -11.67 0.88
C PHE A 179 -13.15 -12.66 1.91
N LEU A 180 -12.34 -13.63 2.31
CA LEU A 180 -12.74 -14.61 3.32
C LEU A 180 -13.05 -13.97 4.68
N ASN A 181 -12.50 -12.81 4.95
CA ASN A 181 -12.68 -12.10 6.20
C ASN A 181 -13.72 -10.96 6.14
N LEU A 182 -14.37 -10.73 5.00
CA LEU A 182 -15.37 -9.67 4.86
C LEU A 182 -16.55 -9.82 5.84
N SER A 183 -16.92 -11.05 6.17
CA SER A 183 -18.00 -11.36 7.12
C SER A 183 -17.56 -11.38 8.58
N ASN A 184 -16.29 -11.15 8.87
CA ASN A 184 -15.77 -11.14 10.24
C ASN A 184 -16.06 -9.76 10.89
N VAL A 185 -17.24 -9.65 11.49
CA VAL A 185 -17.73 -8.42 12.12
C VAL A 185 -16.95 -8.01 13.38
N ASP A 186 -16.27 -8.95 14.01
CA ASP A 186 -15.45 -8.70 15.20
C ASP A 186 -14.05 -8.18 14.86
N SER A 187 -13.71 -8.11 13.57
CA SER A 187 -12.42 -7.65 13.12
C SER A 187 -12.35 -6.12 13.07
N SER A 188 -11.30 -5.57 13.65
CA SER A 188 -10.95 -4.14 13.51
C SER A 188 -10.30 -3.80 12.16
N VAL A 189 -10.17 -4.76 11.25
CA VAL A 189 -9.50 -4.59 9.95
C VAL A 189 -10.49 -4.13 8.89
N ALA A 190 -10.13 -3.09 8.15
CA ALA A 190 -10.91 -2.57 7.02
C ALA A 190 -10.66 -3.39 5.74
N TRP A 191 -11.25 -4.59 5.66
CA TRP A 191 -11.00 -5.55 4.57
C TRP A 191 -11.32 -5.00 3.19
N LEU A 192 -12.41 -4.23 3.05
CA LEU A 192 -12.78 -3.58 1.78
C LEU A 192 -11.76 -2.53 1.36
N ALA A 193 -11.15 -1.82 2.30
CA ALA A 193 -10.06 -0.90 2.00
C ALA A 193 -8.85 -1.62 1.40
N HIS A 194 -8.50 -2.80 1.94
CA HIS A 194 -7.42 -3.61 1.38
C HIS A 194 -7.72 -4.08 -0.04
N ILE A 195 -8.94 -4.54 -0.29
CA ILE A 195 -9.40 -4.97 -1.63
C ILE A 195 -9.33 -3.78 -2.61
N GLY A 196 -9.91 -2.64 -2.22
CA GLY A 196 -9.91 -1.43 -3.05
C GLY A 196 -8.51 -0.93 -3.37
N GLY A 197 -7.65 -0.84 -2.35
CA GLY A 197 -6.25 -0.46 -2.51
C GLY A 197 -5.48 -1.37 -3.46
N PHE A 198 -5.63 -2.68 -3.30
CA PHE A 198 -4.97 -3.68 -4.14
C PHE A 198 -5.40 -3.58 -5.61
N ILE A 199 -6.71 -3.49 -5.87
CA ILE A 199 -7.26 -3.35 -7.22
C ILE A 199 -6.76 -2.04 -7.85
N PHE A 200 -6.82 -0.93 -7.11
CA PHE A 200 -6.32 0.36 -7.58
C PHE A 200 -4.84 0.26 -7.97
N GLY A 201 -4.01 -0.31 -7.10
CA GLY A 201 -2.57 -0.45 -7.34
C GLY A 201 -2.25 -1.30 -8.55
N TYR A 202 -2.94 -2.43 -8.73
CA TYR A 202 -2.80 -3.29 -9.90
C TYR A 202 -3.14 -2.53 -11.20
N LEU A 203 -4.30 -1.87 -11.23
CA LEU A 203 -4.75 -1.10 -12.38
C LEU A 203 -3.80 0.07 -12.70
N PHE A 204 -3.37 0.81 -11.67
CA PHE A 204 -2.39 1.89 -11.84
C PHE A 204 -1.09 1.39 -12.50
N ALA A 205 -0.60 0.23 -12.08
CA ALA A 205 0.59 -0.39 -12.66
C ALA A 205 0.38 -0.81 -14.12
N VAL A 206 -0.79 -1.37 -14.47
CA VAL A 206 -1.17 -1.70 -15.87
C VAL A 206 -1.08 -0.47 -16.76
N PHE A 207 -1.71 0.64 -16.35
CA PHE A 207 -1.71 1.88 -17.13
C PHE A 207 -0.31 2.53 -17.20
N SER A 208 0.47 2.46 -16.12
CA SER A 208 1.84 2.98 -16.09
C SER A 208 2.80 2.17 -16.94
N GLY A 209 2.65 0.83 -16.96
CA GLY A 209 3.47 -0.09 -17.76
C GLY A 209 3.25 0.08 -19.26
N SER A 210 2.00 0.30 -19.69
CA SER A 210 1.63 0.50 -21.09
C SER A 210 2.33 1.72 -21.74
N ASN A 211 2.54 2.79 -20.96
CA ASN A 211 3.19 4.00 -21.47
C ASN A 211 4.69 3.84 -21.73
N ASN A 212 5.39 2.95 -21.02
CA ASN A 212 6.81 2.69 -21.21
C ASN A 212 7.09 1.85 -22.47
N THR A 213 6.20 0.94 -22.84
CA THR A 213 6.33 0.16 -24.09
C THR A 213 6.18 1.04 -25.33
N LYS A 214 5.28 2.04 -25.31
CA LYS A 214 5.13 3.00 -26.41
C LYS A 214 6.36 3.91 -26.59
N LYS A 215 7.05 4.30 -25.52
CA LYS A 215 8.31 5.08 -25.62
C LYS A 215 9.46 4.26 -26.20
N LYS A 216 9.64 2.99 -25.78
CA LYS A 216 10.66 2.11 -26.35
C LYS A 216 10.43 1.82 -27.85
N GLY A 217 9.17 1.60 -28.24
CA GLY A 217 8.82 1.42 -29.65
C GLY A 217 9.12 2.66 -30.51
N LYS A 218 8.92 3.86 -29.99
CA LYS A 218 9.21 5.11 -30.69
C LYS A 218 10.72 5.35 -30.87
N THR A 219 11.54 5.01 -29.86
CA THR A 219 13.00 5.12 -29.94
C THR A 219 13.61 4.15 -30.95
N ILE A 220 13.09 2.92 -31.00
CA ILE A 220 13.57 1.91 -31.98
C ILE A 220 13.21 2.31 -33.42
N LEU A 221 12.07 2.98 -33.65
CA LEU A 221 11.70 3.45 -34.98
C LEU A 221 12.50 4.68 -35.46
N LEU A 222 13.02 5.48 -34.55
CA LEU A 222 13.89 6.63 -34.89
C LEU A 222 15.33 6.22 -35.20
N ASP A 223 15.81 5.11 -34.62
CA ASP A 223 17.16 4.59 -34.81
C ASP A 223 17.35 3.83 -36.14
N LYS A 224 16.27 3.51 -36.84
CA LYS A 224 16.32 2.85 -38.17
C LYS A 224 16.71 3.79 -39.32
N ASN A 225 16.88 5.09 -39.05
CA ASN A 225 17.31 6.09 -40.04
C ASN A 225 18.78 6.49 -39.93
N GLU A 226 19.56 5.88 -39.06
CA GLU A 226 21.02 6.03 -39.13
C GLU A 226 21.54 5.21 -40.33
N LYS A 227 22.17 5.94 -41.23
CA LYS A 227 22.87 5.34 -42.38
C LYS A 227 23.96 4.38 -41.89
N GLY A 228 23.98 3.21 -42.44
CA GLY A 228 25.03 2.23 -42.15
C GLY A 228 26.40 2.72 -42.59
N PRO A 229 27.51 2.15 -42.08
CA PRO A 229 28.89 2.59 -42.43
C PRO A 229 29.25 2.27 -43.87
N TRP A 230 28.32 1.87 -44.71
CA TRP A 230 28.53 1.44 -46.12
C TRP A 230 27.63 2.20 -47.13
N ASP A 231 26.90 3.25 -46.73
CA ASP A 231 26.09 4.10 -47.62
C ASP A 231 26.88 5.41 -48.02
#